data_d6dacce7d9bdc0db32e0b5ea49f8e363
#
_entry.id   d6dacce7d9bdc0db32e0b5ea49f8e363
#
_cell.length_a   1.000
_cell.length_b   1.000
_cell.length_c   1.000
_cell.angle_alpha   90.00
_cell.angle_beta   90.00
_cell.angle_gamma   90.00
#
_symmetry.space_group_name_H-M   'P 1'
#
loop_
_entity.id
_entity.type
_entity.pdbx_description
1 polymer ?
#
loop_
_entity_poly.entity_id
_entity_poly.type
_entity_poly.pdbx_seq_one_letter_code
_entity_poly.pdbx_strand_id
1 'polypeptide(L)'
;ENKEILYSFYHSNEGNPLAVLKDVLIKLYESMGDRIRICGSVCTGYGEELIKAAFGVDEGLVETMAHFEAAKYFLPDVDYIMDIGGQDMKCFSIKNGVIESIVLNEACSSGCGSFIETFAKALGININEFGKMGLFVRHPVNLGSRCTVFMNSSVKQAQKDGASVEDISAGLSYSIVM
;
A
#
# COMPACT_ATOMS: atom_id res chain seq x y z
N GLU A 1 -2.44 27.15 -1.36
CA GLU A 1 -3.31 27.57 -0.25
C GLU A 1 -4.59 26.72 -0.18
N ASN A 2 -5.11 26.23 -1.32
CA ASN A 2 -6.37 25.46 -1.39
C ASN A 2 -6.20 23.96 -1.17
N LYS A 3 -4.97 23.47 -0.94
CA LYS A 3 -4.64 22.03 -0.82
C LYS A 3 -5.16 21.19 -2.01
N GLU A 4 -5.16 21.75 -3.21
CA GLU A 4 -5.59 21.10 -4.43
C GLU A 4 -4.46 20.27 -5.00
N ILE A 5 -4.75 19.03 -5.44
CA ILE A 5 -3.80 18.18 -6.15
C ILE A 5 -3.79 18.59 -7.62
N LEU A 6 -2.72 19.25 -8.05
CA LEU A 6 -2.57 19.72 -9.44
C LEU A 6 -2.01 18.64 -10.37
N TYR A 7 -1.25 17.71 -9.85
CA TYR A 7 -0.66 16.60 -10.59
C TYR A 7 -0.50 15.38 -9.68
N SER A 8 -0.80 14.20 -10.19
CA SER A 8 -0.57 12.93 -9.49
C SER A 8 -0.01 11.89 -10.45
N PHE A 9 0.83 11.01 -9.93
CA PHE A 9 1.44 9.93 -10.67
C PHE A 9 1.60 8.70 -9.78
N TYR A 10 1.24 7.55 -10.30
CA TYR A 10 1.43 6.26 -9.64
C TYR A 10 1.93 5.23 -10.66
N HIS A 11 3.09 4.65 -10.41
CA HIS A 11 3.70 3.66 -11.30
C HIS A 11 4.68 2.78 -10.54
N SER A 12 4.92 1.58 -11.02
CA SER A 12 6.03 0.76 -10.52
C SER A 12 7.36 1.45 -10.82
N ASN A 13 8.30 1.40 -9.87
CA ASN A 13 9.64 1.94 -10.08
C ASN A 13 10.59 0.95 -10.77
N GLU A 14 10.15 -0.30 -11.00
CA GLU A 14 10.91 -1.36 -11.68
C GLU A 14 12.33 -1.56 -11.14
N GLY A 15 12.56 -1.24 -9.85
CA GLY A 15 13.87 -1.28 -9.21
C GLY A 15 14.78 -0.07 -9.53
N ASN A 16 14.30 0.91 -10.30
CA ASN A 16 15.05 2.13 -10.62
C ASN A 16 14.25 3.41 -10.33
N PRO A 17 14.03 3.75 -9.05
CA PRO A 17 13.22 4.90 -8.66
C PRO A 17 13.77 6.23 -9.17
N LEU A 18 15.09 6.37 -9.34
CA LEU A 18 15.71 7.61 -9.81
C LEU A 18 15.32 7.92 -11.26
N ALA A 19 15.37 6.92 -12.14
CA ALA A 19 14.98 7.10 -13.54
C ALA A 19 13.50 7.46 -13.66
N VAL A 20 12.64 6.72 -12.97
CA VAL A 20 11.20 6.96 -12.99
C VAL A 20 10.86 8.36 -12.46
N LEU A 21 11.43 8.77 -11.33
CA LEU A 21 11.17 10.09 -10.76
C LEU A 21 11.68 11.21 -11.67
N LYS A 22 12.87 11.05 -12.27
CA LYS A 22 13.39 12.01 -13.24
C LYS A 22 12.43 12.22 -14.40
N ASP A 23 11.93 11.14 -15.00
CA ASP A 23 10.99 11.21 -16.12
C ASP A 23 9.67 11.86 -15.72
N VAL A 24 9.18 11.58 -14.51
CA VAL A 24 7.97 12.20 -13.97
C VAL A 24 8.15 13.71 -13.76
N LEU A 25 9.29 14.12 -13.20
CA LEU A 25 9.60 15.54 -13.00
C LEU A 25 9.71 16.28 -14.34
N ILE A 26 10.36 15.68 -15.36
CA ILE A 26 10.41 16.25 -16.69
C ILE A 26 9.00 16.46 -17.24
N LYS A 27 8.14 15.45 -17.19
CA LYS A 27 6.74 15.55 -17.66
C LYS A 27 5.94 16.59 -16.88
N LEU A 28 6.17 16.70 -15.57
CA LEU A 28 5.54 17.71 -14.74
C LEU A 28 5.92 19.13 -15.24
N TYR A 29 7.21 19.39 -15.43
CA TYR A 29 7.70 20.68 -15.93
C TYR A 29 7.22 20.96 -17.37
N GLU A 30 7.22 19.98 -18.25
CA GLU A 30 6.70 20.12 -19.61
C GLU A 30 5.20 20.46 -19.63
N SER A 31 4.42 19.84 -18.73
CA SER A 31 2.97 20.06 -18.66
C SER A 31 2.58 21.36 -17.97
N MET A 32 3.31 21.76 -16.95
CA MET A 32 2.98 22.91 -16.10
C MET A 32 3.77 24.18 -16.48
N GLY A 33 5.03 24.02 -16.87
CA GLY A 33 5.91 25.14 -17.25
C GLY A 33 5.99 26.21 -16.18
N ASP A 34 5.97 27.46 -16.60
CA ASP A 34 6.04 28.62 -15.69
C ASP A 34 4.76 28.85 -14.85
N ARG A 35 3.75 28.01 -14.99
CA ARG A 35 2.49 28.11 -14.23
C ARG A 35 2.61 27.64 -12.79
N ILE A 36 3.68 26.93 -12.47
CA ILE A 36 3.92 26.44 -11.10
C ILE A 36 5.29 26.90 -10.59
N ARG A 37 5.37 27.04 -9.27
CA ARG A 37 6.61 27.20 -8.54
C ARG A 37 6.63 26.18 -7.43
N ILE A 38 7.64 25.31 -7.44
CA ILE A 38 7.89 24.38 -6.34
C ILE A 38 8.50 25.17 -5.20
N CYS A 39 7.83 25.19 -4.04
CA CYS A 39 8.24 25.93 -2.85
C CYS A 39 8.74 25.03 -1.72
N GLY A 40 8.61 23.74 -1.87
CA GLY A 40 9.10 22.73 -0.94
C GLY A 40 8.90 21.33 -1.51
N SER A 41 9.69 20.39 -1.04
CA SER A 41 9.69 19.00 -1.46
C SER A 41 9.90 18.07 -0.27
N VAL A 42 9.14 16.99 -0.24
CA VAL A 42 9.24 15.94 0.80
C VAL A 42 9.26 14.59 0.13
N CYS A 43 10.05 13.67 0.64
CA CYS A 43 10.04 12.27 0.23
C CYS A 43 9.86 11.34 1.43
N THR A 44 9.37 10.14 1.18
CA THR A 44 9.17 9.11 2.20
C THR A 44 9.33 7.70 1.60
N GLY A 45 9.40 6.68 2.45
CA GLY A 45 9.53 5.29 2.07
C GLY A 45 10.98 4.80 1.99
N TYR A 46 11.18 3.56 1.60
CA TYR A 46 12.51 2.90 1.60
C TYR A 46 13.57 3.60 0.73
N GLY A 47 13.15 4.37 -0.27
CA GLY A 47 14.05 5.12 -1.16
C GLY A 47 14.32 6.54 -0.73
N GLU A 48 13.86 6.97 0.43
CA GLU A 48 13.90 8.35 0.92
C GLU A 48 15.28 8.98 0.82
N GLU A 49 16.29 8.39 1.44
CA GLU A 49 17.64 8.94 1.45
C GLU A 49 18.25 9.03 0.06
N LEU A 50 18.02 8.02 -0.78
CA LEU A 50 18.49 7.98 -2.15
C LEU A 50 17.87 9.11 -2.99
N ILE A 51 16.56 9.29 -2.88
CA ILE A 51 15.80 10.33 -3.59
C ILE A 51 16.23 11.72 -3.10
N LYS A 52 16.33 11.89 -1.79
CA LYS A 52 16.78 13.15 -1.18
C LYS A 52 18.16 13.55 -1.66
N ALA A 53 19.09 12.62 -1.67
CA ALA A 53 20.46 12.88 -2.13
C ALA A 53 20.55 13.18 -3.64
N ALA A 54 19.76 12.45 -4.46
CA ALA A 54 19.81 12.59 -5.91
C ALA A 54 19.12 13.84 -6.45
N PHE A 55 18.04 14.28 -5.83
CA PHE A 55 17.20 15.38 -6.32
C PHE A 55 17.23 16.63 -5.43
N GLY A 56 17.98 16.60 -4.32
CA GLY A 56 18.07 17.74 -3.40
C GLY A 56 16.72 18.04 -2.72
N VAL A 57 15.96 16.99 -2.36
CA VAL A 57 14.68 17.12 -1.67
C VAL A 57 14.90 17.76 -0.30
N ASP A 58 14.06 18.71 0.07
CA ASP A 58 14.23 19.52 1.29
C ASP A 58 14.14 18.67 2.55
N GLU A 59 13.17 17.75 2.61
CA GLU A 59 12.90 16.95 3.81
C GLU A 59 12.57 15.48 3.46
N GLY A 60 13.07 14.57 4.31
CA GLY A 60 12.65 13.18 4.35
C GLY A 60 11.70 12.96 5.53
N LEU A 61 10.60 12.29 5.31
CA LEU A 61 9.62 12.00 6.35
C LEU A 61 9.52 10.49 6.57
N VAL A 62 9.62 10.07 7.81
CA VAL A 62 9.41 8.66 8.18
C VAL A 62 8.02 8.22 7.70
N GLU A 63 7.96 7.09 7.00
CA GLU A 63 6.74 6.57 6.35
C GLU A 63 5.54 6.51 7.30
N THR A 64 5.75 6.05 8.53
CA THR A 64 4.70 6.00 9.57
C THR A 64 4.08 7.37 9.84
N MET A 65 4.91 8.42 9.87
CA MET A 65 4.42 9.79 10.08
C MET A 65 3.70 10.33 8.85
N ALA A 66 4.17 9.98 7.65
CA ALA A 66 3.50 10.36 6.41
C ALA A 66 2.09 9.76 6.34
N HIS A 67 1.95 8.48 6.67
CA HIS A 67 0.65 7.80 6.70
C HIS A 67 -0.28 8.37 7.78
N PHE A 68 0.25 8.66 8.96
CA PHE A 68 -0.51 9.28 10.03
C PHE A 68 -1.05 10.67 9.65
N GLU A 69 -0.21 11.54 9.10
CA GLU A 69 -0.63 12.87 8.67
C GLU A 69 -1.66 12.81 7.53
N ALA A 70 -1.49 11.87 6.60
CA ALA A 70 -2.46 11.65 5.53
C ALA A 70 -3.80 11.15 6.10
N ALA A 71 -3.80 10.20 7.03
CA ALA A 71 -5.02 9.70 7.65
C ALA A 71 -5.76 10.80 8.42
N LYS A 72 -5.05 11.63 9.19
CA LYS A 72 -5.64 12.80 9.87
C LYS A 72 -6.26 13.82 8.92
N TYR A 73 -5.67 13.97 7.74
CA TYR A 73 -6.23 14.88 6.74
C TYR A 73 -7.63 14.42 6.26
N PHE A 74 -7.83 13.11 6.08
CA PHE A 74 -9.11 12.55 5.64
C PHE A 74 -10.08 12.32 6.81
N LEU A 75 -9.56 11.95 7.98
CA LEU A 75 -10.33 11.65 9.19
C LEU A 75 -9.63 12.30 10.40
N PRO A 76 -9.96 13.57 10.73
CA PRO A 76 -9.28 14.32 11.79
C PRO A 76 -9.28 13.64 13.18
N ASP A 77 -10.33 12.91 13.50
CA ASP A 77 -10.53 12.22 14.77
C ASP A 77 -10.16 10.72 14.69
N VAL A 78 -9.28 10.35 13.74
CA VAL A 78 -8.82 8.97 13.62
C VAL A 78 -8.16 8.48 14.91
N ASP A 79 -8.58 7.33 15.40
CA ASP A 79 -8.05 6.70 16.63
C ASP A 79 -7.29 5.39 16.35
N TYR A 80 -7.46 4.82 15.15
CA TYR A 80 -6.77 3.63 14.72
C TYR A 80 -6.50 3.63 13.22
N ILE A 81 -5.27 3.28 12.83
CA ILE A 81 -4.87 3.15 11.42
C ILE A 81 -4.32 1.75 11.22
N MET A 82 -4.82 1.06 10.21
CA MET A 82 -4.25 -0.16 9.68
C MET A 82 -3.69 0.13 8.29
N ASP A 83 -2.38 0.20 8.20
CA ASP A 83 -1.64 0.40 6.97
C ASP A 83 -1.21 -0.97 6.43
N ILE A 84 -1.70 -1.35 5.26
CA ILE A 84 -1.39 -2.61 4.60
C ILE A 84 -0.61 -2.29 3.33
N GLY A 85 0.70 -2.28 3.46
CA GLY A 85 1.63 -2.03 2.37
C GLY A 85 1.83 -3.23 1.46
N GLY A 86 2.71 -3.07 0.47
CA GLY A 86 3.11 -4.16 -0.42
C GLY A 86 3.96 -5.23 0.27
N GLN A 87 4.77 -4.85 1.25
CA GLN A 87 5.75 -5.72 1.89
C GLN A 87 5.61 -5.84 3.41
N ASP A 88 4.94 -4.90 4.05
CA ASP A 88 4.73 -4.85 5.49
C ASP A 88 3.30 -4.44 5.83
N MET A 89 2.95 -4.61 7.08
CA MET A 89 1.71 -4.13 7.66
C MET A 89 2.02 -3.43 8.97
N LYS A 90 1.41 -2.27 9.19
CA LYS A 90 1.58 -1.45 10.38
C LYS A 90 0.21 -1.10 10.95
N CYS A 91 0.09 -1.20 12.26
CA CYS A 91 -1.11 -0.74 12.96
C CYS A 91 -0.72 0.34 13.97
N PHE A 92 -1.43 1.46 13.95
CA PHE A 92 -1.20 2.57 14.86
C PHE A 92 -2.43 2.78 15.72
N SER A 93 -2.24 2.83 17.05
CA SER A 93 -3.25 3.36 17.97
C SER A 93 -2.97 4.83 18.22
N ILE A 94 -4.00 5.65 18.09
CA ILE A 94 -3.90 7.11 18.22
C ILE A 94 -4.74 7.54 19.40
N LYS A 95 -4.18 8.40 20.25
CA LYS A 95 -4.88 8.97 21.38
C LYS A 95 -4.54 10.44 21.53
N ASN A 96 -5.56 11.26 21.65
CA ASN A 96 -5.40 12.72 21.75
C ASN A 96 -4.58 13.30 20.58
N GLY A 97 -4.74 12.75 19.37
CA GLY A 97 -4.04 13.23 18.17
C GLY A 97 -2.55 12.86 18.10
N VAL A 98 -2.09 11.92 18.93
CA VAL A 98 -0.70 11.43 18.97
C VAL A 98 -0.69 9.90 18.84
N ILE A 99 0.31 9.37 18.16
CA ILE A 99 0.52 7.91 18.08
C ILE A 99 0.93 7.41 19.46
N GLU A 100 0.07 6.59 20.08
CA GLU A 100 0.32 5.98 21.39
C GLU A 100 1.13 4.67 21.28
N SER A 101 0.83 3.88 20.24
CA SER A 101 1.54 2.62 19.98
C SER A 101 1.55 2.29 18.50
N ILE A 102 2.59 1.54 18.12
CA ILE A 102 2.77 1.01 16.76
C ILE A 102 3.03 -0.48 16.88
N VAL A 103 2.29 -1.26 16.11
CA VAL A 103 2.54 -2.69 15.93
C VAL A 103 2.98 -2.90 14.49
N LEU A 104 4.15 -3.48 14.32
CA LEU A 104 4.74 -3.78 13.01
C LEU A 104 4.69 -5.29 12.79
N ASN A 105 4.24 -5.71 11.64
CA ASN A 105 4.37 -7.08 11.19
C ASN A 105 5.44 -7.14 10.09
N GLU A 106 6.70 -7.13 10.50
CA GLU A 106 7.85 -7.26 9.59
C GLU A 106 8.19 -8.72 9.26
N ALA A 107 7.66 -9.66 10.03
CA ALA A 107 8.08 -11.06 9.98
C ALA A 107 7.63 -11.79 8.72
N CYS A 108 6.73 -11.23 7.94
CA CYS A 108 6.22 -11.89 6.76
C CYS A 108 5.70 -10.92 5.70
N SER A 109 6.56 -10.56 4.75
CA SER A 109 6.15 -9.92 3.48
C SER A 109 5.04 -10.69 2.74
N SER A 110 4.67 -11.81 3.26
CA SER A 110 3.78 -12.78 2.70
C SER A 110 2.30 -12.62 3.09
N GLY A 111 1.99 -11.77 4.06
CA GLY A 111 0.61 -11.42 4.41
C GLY A 111 0.20 -10.02 3.94
N CYS A 112 0.98 -9.40 3.06
CA CYS A 112 0.80 -8.02 2.64
C CYS A 112 0.24 -7.94 1.21
N GLY A 113 0.03 -6.74 0.73
CA GLY A 113 -0.60 -6.46 -0.57
C GLY A 113 0.07 -7.13 -1.76
N SER A 114 1.40 -7.26 -1.79
CA SER A 114 2.12 -7.92 -2.89
C SER A 114 1.76 -9.40 -3.07
N PHE A 115 1.38 -10.06 -2.00
CA PHE A 115 0.90 -11.45 -2.06
C PHE A 115 -0.47 -11.54 -2.73
N ILE A 116 -1.40 -10.69 -2.34
CA ILE A 116 -2.73 -10.63 -2.96
C ILE A 116 -2.59 -10.30 -4.44
N GLU A 117 -1.72 -9.33 -4.78
CA GLU A 117 -1.45 -8.95 -6.16
C GLU A 117 -0.88 -10.12 -6.98
N THR A 118 0.09 -10.83 -6.42
CA THR A 118 0.67 -12.02 -7.07
C THR A 118 -0.39 -13.10 -7.31
N PHE A 119 -1.31 -13.24 -6.36
CA PHE A 119 -2.39 -14.21 -6.45
C PHE A 119 -3.41 -13.82 -7.51
N ALA A 120 -3.88 -12.57 -7.51
CA ALA A 120 -4.78 -12.05 -8.53
C ALA A 120 -4.18 -12.19 -9.94
N LYS A 121 -2.89 -11.86 -10.08
CA LYS A 121 -2.14 -12.00 -11.34
C LYS A 121 -2.04 -13.45 -11.80
N ALA A 122 -1.82 -14.40 -10.88
CA ALA A 122 -1.77 -15.83 -11.21
C ALA A 122 -3.13 -16.36 -11.69
N LEU A 123 -4.23 -15.75 -11.27
CA LEU A 123 -5.59 -16.04 -11.73
C LEU A 123 -5.99 -15.26 -12.98
N GLY A 124 -5.13 -14.37 -13.49
CA GLY A 124 -5.44 -13.51 -14.64
C GLY A 124 -6.48 -12.42 -14.32
N ILE A 125 -6.64 -12.05 -13.06
CA ILE A 125 -7.64 -11.08 -12.58
C ILE A 125 -6.94 -9.79 -12.16
N ASN A 126 -7.53 -8.65 -12.52
CA ASN A 126 -7.06 -7.35 -12.03
C ASN A 126 -7.23 -7.25 -10.51
N ILE A 127 -6.22 -6.71 -9.80
CA ILE A 127 -6.22 -6.63 -8.34
C ILE A 127 -7.44 -5.88 -7.77
N ASN A 128 -7.89 -4.80 -8.43
CA ASN A 128 -9.06 -4.03 -8.01
C ASN A 128 -10.37 -4.82 -8.17
N GLU A 129 -10.44 -5.69 -9.18
CA GLU A 129 -11.58 -6.60 -9.37
C GLU A 129 -11.53 -7.72 -8.34
N PHE A 130 -10.35 -8.31 -8.14
CA PHE A 130 -10.13 -9.38 -7.17
C PHE A 130 -10.55 -8.95 -5.75
N GLY A 131 -10.16 -7.74 -5.31
CA GLY A 131 -10.57 -7.20 -4.01
C GLY A 131 -12.09 -7.01 -3.88
N LYS A 132 -12.77 -6.61 -4.97
CA LYS A 132 -14.23 -6.44 -4.97
C LYS A 132 -15.00 -7.76 -4.92
N MET A 133 -14.46 -8.81 -5.53
CA MET A 133 -15.10 -10.13 -5.56
C MET A 133 -15.35 -10.70 -4.17
N GLY A 134 -14.46 -10.44 -3.21
CA GLY A 134 -14.57 -10.93 -1.84
C GLY A 134 -15.57 -10.18 -0.95
N LEU A 135 -16.06 -8.99 -1.35
CA LEU A 135 -16.80 -8.09 -0.45
C LEU A 135 -18.14 -8.63 0.07
N PHE A 136 -18.83 -9.45 -0.71
CA PHE A 136 -20.20 -9.92 -0.37
C PHE A 136 -20.30 -11.43 -0.23
N VAL A 137 -19.19 -12.09 -0.04
CA VAL A 137 -19.09 -13.54 0.11
C VAL A 137 -19.67 -13.97 1.45
N ARG A 138 -20.53 -15.01 1.43
CA ARG A 138 -21.16 -15.56 2.64
C ARG A 138 -20.33 -16.63 3.33
N HIS A 139 -19.47 -17.32 2.57
CA HIS A 139 -18.69 -18.46 3.05
C HIS A 139 -17.22 -18.33 2.65
N PRO A 140 -16.47 -17.34 3.21
CA PRO A 140 -15.06 -17.19 2.90
C PRO A 140 -14.28 -18.44 3.28
N VAL A 141 -13.34 -18.84 2.43
CA VAL A 141 -12.47 -19.98 2.72
C VAL A 141 -11.58 -19.66 3.92
N ASN A 142 -11.53 -20.57 4.88
CA ASN A 142 -10.58 -20.43 5.99
C ASN A 142 -9.17 -20.84 5.50
N LEU A 143 -8.34 -19.88 5.22
CA LEU A 143 -6.96 -20.08 4.77
C LEU A 143 -5.96 -20.06 5.93
N GLY A 144 -6.42 -19.74 7.15
CA GLY A 144 -5.58 -19.52 8.32
C GLY A 144 -4.82 -18.20 8.27
N SER A 145 -4.07 -17.90 9.32
CA SER A 145 -3.24 -16.68 9.47
C SER A 145 -1.75 -16.98 9.36
N ARG A 146 -1.35 -17.92 8.53
CA ARG A 146 0.03 -18.42 8.47
C ARG A 146 0.79 -17.89 7.26
N CYS A 147 2.12 -18.06 7.31
CA CYS A 147 3.06 -17.76 6.22
C CYS A 147 2.52 -18.17 4.84
N THR A 148 2.70 -17.32 3.82
CA THR A 148 2.24 -17.50 2.44
C THR A 148 2.66 -18.79 1.77
N VAL A 149 3.79 -19.39 2.17
CA VAL A 149 4.19 -20.69 1.63
C VAL A 149 3.11 -21.72 1.93
N PHE A 150 2.57 -21.70 3.14
CA PHE A 150 1.45 -22.58 3.54
C PHE A 150 0.12 -22.10 2.95
N MET A 151 -0.06 -20.78 2.80
CA MET A 151 -1.28 -20.22 2.22
C MET A 151 -1.45 -20.59 0.75
N ASN A 152 -0.37 -20.58 -0.04
CA ASN A 152 -0.40 -21.11 -1.42
C ASN A 152 -0.90 -22.55 -1.50
N SER A 153 -0.49 -23.40 -0.57
CA SER A 153 -0.96 -24.77 -0.49
C SER A 153 -2.44 -24.84 -0.10
N SER A 154 -2.86 -24.02 0.86
CA SER A 154 -4.25 -23.93 1.32
C SER A 154 -5.18 -23.45 0.21
N VAL A 155 -4.77 -22.44 -0.56
CA VAL A 155 -5.55 -21.96 -1.71
C VAL A 155 -5.66 -23.00 -2.81
N LYS A 156 -4.55 -23.67 -3.15
CA LYS A 156 -4.60 -24.77 -4.14
C LYS A 156 -5.52 -25.91 -3.67
N GLN A 157 -5.54 -26.20 -2.39
CA GLN A 157 -6.46 -27.18 -1.84
C GLN A 157 -7.91 -26.70 -1.93
N ALA A 158 -8.19 -25.46 -1.53
CA ALA A 158 -9.52 -24.87 -1.64
C ALA A 158 -10.05 -24.89 -3.10
N GLN A 159 -9.19 -24.60 -4.07
CA GLN A 159 -9.55 -24.70 -5.49
C GLN A 159 -9.91 -26.14 -5.90
N LYS A 160 -9.14 -27.13 -5.43
CA LYS A 160 -9.44 -28.55 -5.68
C LYS A 160 -10.75 -28.98 -5.03
N ASP A 161 -11.07 -28.41 -3.89
CA ASP A 161 -12.30 -28.66 -3.13
C ASP A 161 -13.51 -27.91 -3.72
N GLY A 162 -13.30 -27.15 -4.80
CA GLY A 162 -14.36 -26.47 -5.54
C GLY A 162 -14.73 -25.08 -5.02
N ALA A 163 -13.88 -24.46 -4.17
CA ALA A 163 -14.10 -23.09 -3.72
C ALA A 163 -14.06 -22.12 -4.90
N SER A 164 -14.97 -21.15 -4.89
CA SER A 164 -14.99 -20.09 -5.89
C SER A 164 -13.84 -19.10 -5.70
N VAL A 165 -13.53 -18.32 -6.74
CA VAL A 165 -12.51 -17.27 -6.66
C VAL A 165 -12.92 -16.21 -5.66
N GLU A 166 -14.20 -15.91 -5.56
CA GLU A 166 -14.80 -14.99 -4.61
C GLU A 166 -14.57 -15.44 -3.16
N ASP A 167 -14.84 -16.73 -2.86
CA ASP A 167 -14.62 -17.31 -1.53
C ASP A 167 -13.13 -17.29 -1.15
N ILE A 168 -12.24 -17.51 -2.11
CA ILE A 168 -10.79 -17.44 -1.94
C ILE A 168 -10.34 -15.99 -1.71
N SER A 169 -10.86 -15.03 -2.49
CA SER A 169 -10.55 -13.61 -2.32
C SER A 169 -10.94 -13.12 -0.93
N ALA A 170 -12.12 -13.46 -0.46
CA ALA A 170 -12.57 -13.16 0.89
C ALA A 170 -11.69 -13.84 1.95
N GLY A 171 -11.36 -15.11 1.77
CA GLY A 171 -10.49 -15.86 2.67
C GLY A 171 -9.09 -15.26 2.79
N LEU A 172 -8.51 -14.78 1.69
CA LEU A 172 -7.22 -14.08 1.67
C LEU A 172 -7.31 -12.75 2.44
N SER A 173 -8.38 -11.98 2.22
CA SER A 173 -8.60 -10.72 2.94
C SER A 173 -8.69 -10.94 4.45
N TYR A 174 -9.44 -11.94 4.90
CA TYR A 174 -9.51 -12.30 6.32
C TYR A 174 -8.16 -12.75 6.88
N SER A 175 -7.38 -13.50 6.11
CA SER A 175 -6.09 -14.02 6.60
C SER A 175 -5.03 -12.92 6.82
N ILE A 176 -5.21 -11.75 6.23
CA ILE A 176 -4.32 -10.60 6.42
C ILE A 176 -4.64 -9.86 7.72
N VAL A 177 -5.91 -9.76 8.09
CA VAL A 177 -6.32 -8.96 9.25
C VAL A 177 -6.45 -9.76 10.54
N MET A 178 -6.31 -11.08 10.51
CA MET A 178 -6.27 -11.98 11.68
C MET A 178 -4.85 -12.31 12.14
#